data_38e890531d7f15a6653f83488882f45a
#
_entry.id   38e890531d7f15a6653f83488882f45a
#
_cell.length_a   1.000
_cell.length_b   1.000
_cell.length_c   1.000
_cell.angle_alpha   90.00
_cell.angle_beta   90.00
_cell.angle_gamma   90.00
#
_symmetry.space_group_name_H-M   'P 1'
#
loop_
_entity.id
_entity.type
_entity.pdbx_description
1 polymer ?
#
loop_
_entity_poly.entity_id
_entity_poly.type
_entity_poly.pdbx_seq_one_letter_code
_entity_poly.pdbx_strand_id
1 'polypeptide(L)'
;MSVVVGVDVAKRSFDIATPLPNGKVRTKAKLANNPSGFEQFATWLEQHAEPRAWVIMEATGTYHEALAECFHAKGYRVCVF
;
A
#
# COMPACT_ATOMS: atom_id res chain seq x y z
N MET A 1 5.04 -8.45 12.61
CA MET A 1 4.88 -7.79 11.30
C MET A 1 3.43 -7.88 10.87
N SER A 2 2.97 -6.89 10.16
CA SER A 2 1.56 -6.81 9.77
C SER A 2 1.28 -7.63 8.53
N VAL A 3 0.08 -8.22 8.48
CA VAL A 3 -0.38 -9.02 7.34
C VAL A 3 -1.33 -8.26 6.41
N VAL A 4 -1.74 -7.05 6.81
CA VAL A 4 -2.69 -6.22 6.06
C VAL A 4 -2.21 -4.77 6.04
N VAL A 5 -2.25 -4.16 4.88
CA VAL A 5 -1.98 -2.72 4.71
C VAL A 5 -3.10 -2.12 3.87
N GLY A 6 -3.74 -1.09 4.40
CA GLY A 6 -4.77 -0.34 3.69
C GLY A 6 -4.14 0.82 2.92
N VAL A 7 -4.64 1.08 1.72
CA VAL A 7 -4.15 2.15 0.86
C VAL A 7 -5.32 3.02 0.41
N ASP A 8 -5.19 4.31 0.65
CA ASP A 8 -6.14 5.32 0.18
C ASP A 8 -5.50 6.04 -1.01
N VAL A 9 -5.99 5.76 -2.21
CA VAL A 9 -5.36 6.22 -3.46
C VAL A 9 -6.07 7.45 -4.01
N ALA A 10 -5.30 8.48 -4.31
CA ALA A 10 -5.75 9.67 -4.98
C ALA A 10 -4.99 9.84 -6.30
N LYS A 11 -5.34 10.85 -7.06
CA LYS A 11 -4.77 11.06 -8.40
C LYS A 11 -3.24 11.17 -8.39
N ARG A 12 -2.70 11.94 -7.45
CA ARG A 12 -1.26 12.25 -7.42
C ARG A 12 -0.53 11.67 -6.23
N SER A 13 -1.25 11.11 -5.28
CA SER A 13 -0.65 10.59 -4.05
C SER A 13 -1.47 9.44 -3.48
N PHE A 14 -0.88 8.74 -2.52
CA PHE A 14 -1.62 7.75 -1.74
C PHE A 14 -1.11 7.74 -0.31
N ASP A 15 -2.01 7.34 0.59
CA ASP A 15 -1.72 7.18 2.01
C ASP A 15 -1.81 5.70 2.36
N ILE A 16 -0.95 5.26 3.28
CA ILE A 16 -0.93 3.87 3.70
C ILE A 16 -1.09 3.76 5.21
N ALA A 17 -1.71 2.68 5.66
CA ALA A 17 -1.95 2.43 7.07
C ALA A 17 -1.95 0.93 7.35
N THR A 18 -1.36 0.53 8.46
CA THR A 18 -1.40 -0.85 8.91
C THR A 18 -1.67 -0.92 10.41
N PRO A 19 -2.51 -1.85 10.87
CA PRO A 19 -2.79 -1.99 12.29
C PRO A 19 -1.57 -2.55 13.04
N LEU A 20 -1.38 -2.09 14.26
CA LEU A 20 -0.35 -2.59 15.15
C LEU A 20 -0.98 -3.49 16.22
N PRO A 21 -0.20 -4.42 16.83
CA PRO A 21 -0.72 -5.32 17.87
C PRO A 21 -1.31 -4.60 19.08
N ASN A 22 -0.86 -3.37 19.36
CA ASN A 22 -1.33 -2.59 20.51
C ASN A 22 -2.63 -1.81 20.25
N GLY A 23 -3.28 -2.04 19.11
CA GLY A 23 -4.52 -1.34 18.75
C GLY A 23 -4.31 0.00 18.06
N LYS A 24 -3.08 0.46 17.93
CA LYS A 24 -2.74 1.68 17.19
C LYS A 24 -2.58 1.38 15.71
N VAL A 25 -2.40 2.43 14.92
CA VAL A 25 -2.22 2.32 13.48
C VAL A 25 -0.92 3.01 13.09
N ARG A 26 -0.10 2.32 12.31
CA ARG A 26 1.10 2.92 11.72
C ARG A 26 0.71 3.45 10.34
N THR A 27 1.01 4.73 10.10
CA THR A 27 0.62 5.39 8.85
C THR A 27 1.80 6.06 8.17
N LYS A 28 1.68 6.23 6.86
CA LYS A 28 2.56 7.10 6.08
C LYS A 28 1.70 7.76 5.01
N ALA A 29 1.77 9.08 4.96
CA ALA A 29 0.90 9.88 4.10
C ALA A 29 1.64 10.48 2.92
N LYS A 30 0.89 10.80 1.88
CA LYS A 30 1.33 11.58 0.72
C LYS A 30 2.52 10.99 -0.02
N LEU A 31 2.52 9.68 -0.20
CA LEU A 31 3.44 9.05 -1.13
C LEU A 31 3.02 9.39 -2.55
N ALA A 32 3.98 9.68 -3.43
CA ALA A 32 3.65 10.04 -4.79
C ALA A 32 3.07 8.84 -5.56
N ASN A 33 1.99 9.06 -6.30
CA ASN A 33 1.38 8.02 -7.12
C ASN A 33 2.12 7.89 -8.46
N ASN A 34 3.36 7.44 -8.37
CA ASN A 34 4.27 7.22 -9.50
C ASN A 34 5.33 6.20 -9.07
N PRO A 35 6.21 5.75 -9.97
CA PRO A 35 7.23 4.74 -9.62
C PRO A 35 8.09 5.10 -8.42
N SER A 36 8.45 6.37 -8.23
CA SER A 36 9.23 6.80 -7.07
C SER A 36 8.47 6.56 -5.76
N GLY A 37 7.20 6.91 -5.71
CA GLY A 37 6.36 6.65 -4.52
C GLY A 37 6.13 5.16 -4.29
N PHE A 38 6.03 4.38 -5.35
CA PHE A 38 5.89 2.92 -5.23
C PHE A 38 7.15 2.30 -4.62
N GLU A 39 8.33 2.78 -4.98
CA GLU A 39 9.58 2.33 -4.37
C GLU A 39 9.63 2.65 -2.88
N GLN A 40 9.19 3.84 -2.50
CA GLN A 40 9.11 4.21 -1.08
C GLN A 40 8.14 3.32 -0.31
N PHE A 41 7.00 2.99 -0.91
CA PHE A 41 6.04 2.07 -0.31
C PHE A 41 6.62 0.66 -0.18
N ALA A 42 7.31 0.18 -1.20
CA ALA A 42 7.96 -1.14 -1.16
C ALA A 42 8.98 -1.22 -0.03
N THR A 43 9.80 -0.20 0.15
CA THR A 43 10.76 -0.13 1.26
C THR A 43 10.05 -0.15 2.61
N TRP A 44 8.97 0.62 2.74
CA TRP A 44 8.17 0.65 3.96
C TRP A 44 7.55 -0.71 4.26
N LEU A 45 7.05 -1.41 3.24
CA LEU A 45 6.48 -2.76 3.40
C LEU A 45 7.52 -3.76 3.87
N GLU A 46 8.73 -3.70 3.35
CA GLU A 46 9.81 -4.57 3.80
C GLU A 46 10.13 -4.40 5.28
N GLN A 47 9.97 -3.18 5.80
CA GLN A 47 10.25 -2.86 7.19
C GLN A 47 9.09 -3.21 8.13
N HIS A 48 7.85 -3.14 7.68
CA HIS A 48 6.69 -3.12 8.56
C HIS A 48 5.63 -4.19 8.25
N ALA A 49 5.74 -4.90 7.14
CA ALA A 49 4.76 -5.88 6.72
C ALA A 49 5.43 -7.21 6.39
N GLU A 50 4.63 -8.28 6.40
CA GLU A 50 5.10 -9.59 5.98
C GLU A 50 5.30 -9.63 4.46
N PRO A 51 6.20 -10.51 3.93
CA PRO A 51 6.49 -10.57 2.50
C PRO A 51 5.28 -10.77 1.60
N ARG A 52 4.24 -11.42 2.10
CA ARG A 52 3.00 -11.67 1.34
C ARG A 52 1.80 -11.02 1.99
N ALA A 53 1.99 -9.85 2.58
CA ALA A 53 0.90 -9.10 3.18
C ALA A 53 -0.16 -8.75 2.14
N TRP A 54 -1.41 -8.60 2.61
CA TRP A 54 -2.49 -8.08 1.80
C TRP A 54 -2.34 -6.57 1.65
N VAL A 55 -2.34 -6.10 0.43
CA VAL A 55 -2.41 -4.68 0.10
C VAL A 55 -3.82 -4.41 -0.38
N ILE A 56 -4.61 -3.74 0.44
CA ILE A 56 -6.03 -3.51 0.20
C ILE A 56 -6.25 -2.07 -0.19
N MET A 57 -6.84 -1.83 -1.34
CA MET A 57 -7.09 -0.48 -1.83
C MET A 57 -8.50 -0.36 -2.39
N GLU A 58 -9.06 0.83 -2.28
CA GLU A 58 -10.36 1.16 -2.84
C GLU A 58 -10.18 1.74 -4.23
N ALA A 59 -10.93 1.21 -5.19
CA ALA A 59 -10.90 1.69 -6.57
C ALA A 59 -11.68 2.99 -6.68
N THR A 60 -10.97 4.10 -6.92
CA THR A 60 -11.57 5.40 -7.20
C THR A 60 -11.09 5.82 -8.58
N GLY A 61 -11.94 5.63 -9.58
CA GLY A 61 -11.52 5.84 -10.97
C GLY A 61 -10.44 4.85 -11.38
N THR A 62 -9.40 5.33 -12.05
CA THR A 62 -8.30 4.50 -12.56
C THR A 62 -6.98 4.73 -11.83
N TYR A 63 -6.97 5.57 -10.80
CA TYR A 63 -5.73 6.01 -10.16
C TYR A 63 -4.99 4.91 -9.40
N HIS A 64 -5.66 3.82 -9.05
CA HIS A 64 -5.08 2.68 -8.34
C HIS A 64 -4.37 1.68 -9.26
N GLU A 65 -4.62 1.72 -10.57
CA GLU A 65 -4.23 0.63 -11.48
C GLU A 65 -2.72 0.38 -11.51
N ALA A 66 -1.91 1.42 -11.71
CA ALA A 66 -0.46 1.25 -11.77
C ALA A 66 0.10 0.75 -10.44
N LEU A 67 -0.42 1.25 -9.33
CA LEU A 67 -0.02 0.82 -7.99
C LEU A 67 -0.36 -0.66 -7.78
N ALA A 68 -1.58 -1.07 -8.12
CA ALA A 68 -2.03 -2.45 -7.97
C ALA A 68 -1.17 -3.40 -8.81
N GLU A 69 -0.91 -3.07 -10.07
CA GLU A 69 -0.08 -3.88 -10.94
C GLU A 69 1.35 -4.03 -10.42
N CYS A 70 1.92 -2.93 -9.93
CA CYS A 70 3.27 -2.92 -9.38
C CYS A 70 3.40 -3.89 -8.21
N PHE A 71 2.48 -3.83 -7.25
CA PHE A 71 2.57 -4.65 -6.05
C PHE A 71 2.12 -6.09 -6.28
N HIS A 72 1.22 -6.33 -7.19
CA HIS A 72 0.90 -7.68 -7.63
C HIS A 72 2.14 -8.35 -8.26
N ALA A 73 2.85 -7.62 -9.12
CA ALA A 73 4.07 -8.12 -9.74
C ALA A 73 5.19 -8.41 -8.72
N LYS A 74 5.21 -7.69 -7.61
CA LYS A 74 6.18 -7.93 -6.52
C LYS A 74 5.82 -9.11 -5.64
N GLY A 75 4.70 -9.77 -5.87
CA GLY A 75 4.28 -10.94 -5.12
C GLY A 75 3.38 -10.65 -3.92
N TYR A 76 2.98 -9.41 -3.71
CA TYR A 76 2.01 -9.08 -2.66
C TYR A 76 0.60 -9.51 -3.07
N ARG A 77 -0.24 -9.78 -2.08
CA ARG A 77 -1.65 -10.06 -2.31
C ARG A 77 -2.38 -8.74 -2.42
N VAL A 78 -2.86 -8.41 -3.60
CA VAL A 78 -3.54 -7.13 -3.86
C VAL A 78 -5.04 -7.36 -3.96
N CYS A 79 -5.80 -6.60 -3.16
CA CYS A 79 -7.26 -6.60 -3.21
C CYS A 79 -7.74 -5.20 -3.54
N VAL A 80 -8.51 -5.08 -4.60
CA VAL A 80 -9.11 -3.80 -5.03
C VAL A 80 -10.62 -3.94 -4.97
N PHE A 81 -11.28 -3.00 -4.31
CA PHE A 81 -12.74 -3.03 -4.19
C PHE A 81 -13.39 -1.67 -4.34
#